data_5939d93af2e06f09a62d6b84bc3c98de
#
_entry.id   5939d93af2e06f09a62d6b84bc3c98de
#
_cell.length_a   1.000
_cell.length_b   1.000
_cell.length_c   1.000
_cell.angle_alpha   90.00
_cell.angle_beta   90.00
_cell.angle_gamma   90.00
#
_symmetry.space_group_name_H-M   'P 1'
#
loop_
_entity.id
_entity.type
_entity.pdbx_description
1 polymer ?
#
loop_
_entity_poly.entity_id
_entity_poly.type
_entity_poly.pdbx_seq_one_letter_code
_entity_poly.pdbx_strand_id
1 'polypeptide(L)'
;MTAEAFGIIKRLETSRVKFLTSQLTYFLKPATSRRNIRLLLRFLSVLAILVTVFSVIFHGLMLYEGRQYSWITGFYWTLTVMSTLGFGDITFTSDAGRAFSIVVLLSGMLFLLVLLPFTFIEFFYAPWMKAQAEARAPRQLPESTSGHVILTNCDPVSSALMQKLTNCGYPYALLVNDLVEALRLHDLGYQVVFAESDRPETYRLVRAEQAALVAATGSDMANTNVAFTVREMSQSVPIVSESSAIC
;
A
#
# COMPACT_ATOMS: atom_id res chain seq x y z
N MET A 1 39.17 17.61 8.87
CA MET A 1 37.96 16.91 8.34
C MET A 1 37.46 16.05 9.46
N THR A 2 36.43 16.55 10.15
CA THR A 2 36.21 16.41 11.59
C THR A 2 35.29 15.26 11.96
N ALA A 3 35.41 14.77 13.19
CA ALA A 3 34.62 13.70 13.81
C ALA A 3 33.09 13.83 13.62
N GLU A 4 32.58 15.04 13.42
CA GLU A 4 31.16 15.34 13.12
C GLU A 4 30.71 14.78 11.77
N ALA A 5 31.54 14.86 10.71
CA ALA A 5 31.20 14.34 9.41
C ALA A 5 31.09 12.78 9.43
N PHE A 6 31.92 12.11 10.22
CA PHE A 6 31.88 10.67 10.41
C PHE A 6 30.64 10.23 11.20
N GLY A 7 30.19 11.04 12.18
CA GLY A 7 28.95 10.81 12.94
C GLY A 7 27.69 10.93 12.09
N ILE A 8 27.65 11.88 11.15
CA ILE A 8 26.52 12.09 10.23
C ILE A 8 26.43 10.95 9.24
N ILE A 9 27.55 10.49 8.66
CA ILE A 9 27.60 9.36 7.73
C ILE A 9 27.13 8.08 8.41
N LYS A 10 27.57 7.80 9.62
CA LYS A 10 27.16 6.64 10.42
C LYS A 10 25.67 6.66 10.80
N ARG A 11 25.10 7.84 11.05
CA ARG A 11 23.64 8.01 11.26
C ARG A 11 22.85 7.77 9.98
N LEU A 12 23.33 8.20 8.84
CA LEU A 12 22.67 7.99 7.54
C LEU A 12 22.73 6.51 7.11
N GLU A 13 23.82 5.81 7.36
CA GLU A 13 23.93 4.36 7.10
C GLU A 13 23.02 3.54 8.01
N THR A 14 22.98 3.83 9.31
CA THR A 14 22.07 3.14 10.24
C THR A 14 20.59 3.43 9.95
N SER A 15 20.26 4.62 9.45
CA SER A 15 18.92 4.97 9.00
C SER A 15 18.53 4.19 7.74
N ARG A 16 19.43 4.06 6.74
CA ARG A 16 19.19 3.29 5.51
C ARG A 16 19.04 1.81 5.78
N VAL A 17 19.86 1.22 6.65
CA VAL A 17 19.77 -0.20 7.01
C VAL A 17 18.48 -0.50 7.78
N LYS A 18 18.06 0.37 8.71
CA LYS A 18 16.76 0.24 9.40
C LYS A 18 15.57 0.39 8.43
N PHE A 19 15.69 1.26 7.43
CA PHE A 19 14.68 1.42 6.38
C PHE A 19 14.55 0.15 5.51
N LEU A 20 15.67 -0.44 5.07
CA LEU A 20 15.67 -1.68 4.29
C LEU A 20 15.15 -2.88 5.08
N THR A 21 15.51 -3.00 6.36
CA THR A 21 14.99 -4.09 7.21
C THR A 21 13.51 -3.94 7.53
N SER A 22 13.01 -2.71 7.71
CA SER A 22 11.57 -2.48 7.89
C SER A 22 10.76 -2.80 6.62
N GLN A 23 11.32 -2.55 5.44
CA GLN A 23 10.74 -2.91 4.15
C GLN A 23 10.66 -4.44 3.98
N LEU A 24 11.76 -5.16 4.28
CA LEU A 24 11.78 -6.62 4.21
C LEU A 24 10.82 -7.28 5.21
N THR A 25 10.70 -6.76 6.43
CA THR A 25 9.77 -7.29 7.43
C THR A 25 8.30 -7.05 7.06
N TYR A 26 8.00 -5.99 6.30
CA TYR A 26 6.65 -5.77 5.77
C TYR A 26 6.26 -6.83 4.73
N PHE A 27 7.16 -7.19 3.82
CA PHE A 27 6.93 -8.30 2.86
C PHE A 27 6.73 -9.65 3.55
N LEU A 28 7.19 -9.80 4.78
CA LEU A 28 7.07 -11.01 5.59
C LEU A 28 5.84 -11.03 6.52
N LYS A 29 5.02 -9.95 6.57
CA LYS A 29 3.77 -9.93 7.37
C LYS A 29 2.74 -10.92 6.80
N PRO A 30 2.30 -11.93 7.60
CA PRO A 30 1.80 -13.20 7.05
C PRO A 30 0.37 -13.20 6.50
N ALA A 31 -0.48 -12.22 6.76
CA ALA A 31 -1.90 -12.34 6.41
C ALA A 31 -2.25 -11.89 4.97
N THR A 32 -1.76 -10.73 4.53
CA THR A 32 -2.04 -10.20 3.18
C THR A 32 -1.08 -10.78 2.14
N SER A 33 0.17 -11.02 2.53
CA SER A 33 1.22 -11.58 1.69
C SER A 33 0.88 -12.98 1.16
N ARG A 34 0.30 -13.87 1.97
CA ARG A 34 -0.01 -15.26 1.55
C ARG A 34 -1.04 -15.34 0.42
N ARG A 35 -2.04 -14.47 0.40
CA ARG A 35 -3.04 -14.43 -0.68
C ARG A 35 -2.41 -13.94 -1.97
N ASN A 36 -1.61 -12.90 -1.90
CA ASN A 36 -0.95 -12.30 -3.05
C ASN A 36 0.10 -13.24 -3.66
N ILE A 37 0.92 -13.89 -2.83
CA ILE A 37 1.88 -14.91 -3.27
C ILE A 37 1.16 -16.09 -3.95
N ARG A 38 0.04 -16.55 -3.41
CA ARG A 38 -0.73 -17.64 -4.02
C ARG A 38 -1.27 -17.28 -5.40
N LEU A 39 -1.75 -16.05 -5.60
CA LEU A 39 -2.22 -15.58 -6.90
C LEU A 39 -1.07 -15.43 -7.89
N LEU A 40 0.07 -14.90 -7.47
CA LEU A 40 1.29 -14.84 -8.29
C LEU A 40 1.75 -16.25 -8.70
N LEU A 41 1.80 -17.19 -7.75
CA LEU A 41 2.16 -18.59 -8.05
C LEU A 41 1.16 -19.23 -9.01
N ARG A 42 -0.14 -18.93 -8.89
CA ARG A 42 -1.16 -19.39 -9.85
C ARG A 42 -0.90 -18.82 -11.24
N PHE A 43 -0.61 -17.53 -11.35
CA PHE A 43 -0.26 -16.89 -12.61
C PHE A 43 0.98 -17.52 -13.25
N LEU A 44 2.06 -17.70 -12.48
CA LEU A 44 3.29 -18.35 -12.95
C LEU A 44 3.06 -19.81 -13.35
N SER A 45 2.19 -20.52 -12.61
CA SER A 45 1.83 -21.90 -12.97
C SER A 45 1.09 -21.95 -14.30
N VAL A 46 0.12 -21.07 -14.55
CA VAL A 46 -0.60 -20.99 -15.82
C VAL A 46 0.37 -20.66 -16.96
N LEU A 47 1.28 -19.72 -16.77
CA LEU A 47 2.31 -19.37 -17.75
C LEU A 47 3.23 -20.55 -18.03
N ALA A 48 3.70 -21.27 -17.01
CA ALA A 48 4.55 -22.45 -17.18
C ALA A 48 3.82 -23.59 -17.94
N ILE A 49 2.55 -23.82 -17.62
CA ILE A 49 1.72 -24.79 -18.35
C ILE A 49 1.58 -24.38 -19.81
N LEU A 50 1.30 -23.10 -20.08
CA LEU A 50 1.14 -22.58 -21.44
C LEU A 50 2.42 -22.75 -22.26
N VAL A 51 3.58 -22.40 -21.69
CA VAL A 51 4.89 -22.58 -22.34
C VAL A 51 5.16 -24.06 -22.62
N THR A 52 4.82 -24.93 -21.67
CA THR A 52 5.00 -26.39 -21.84
C THR A 52 4.11 -26.92 -22.95
N VAL A 53 2.83 -26.55 -22.98
CA VAL A 53 1.87 -26.96 -24.03
C VAL A 53 2.35 -26.49 -25.40
N PHE A 54 2.76 -25.25 -25.54
CA PHE A 54 3.28 -24.73 -26.79
C PHE A 54 4.58 -25.41 -27.21
N SER A 55 5.47 -25.76 -26.30
CA SER A 55 6.69 -26.53 -26.59
C SER A 55 6.37 -27.93 -27.09
N VAL A 56 5.34 -28.60 -26.56
CA VAL A 56 4.88 -29.91 -27.04
C VAL A 56 4.31 -29.81 -28.46
N ILE A 57 3.46 -28.79 -28.68
CA ILE A 57 2.87 -28.58 -30.05
C ILE A 57 3.98 -28.24 -31.06
N PHE A 58 4.97 -27.40 -30.64
CA PHE A 58 6.15 -27.11 -31.47
C PHE A 58 6.84 -28.40 -31.93
N HIS A 59 7.08 -29.35 -31.01
CA HIS A 59 7.71 -30.63 -31.33
C HIS A 59 6.88 -31.43 -32.35
N GLY A 60 5.57 -31.53 -32.14
CA GLY A 60 4.68 -32.23 -33.05
C GLY A 60 4.69 -31.63 -34.47
N LEU A 61 4.65 -30.29 -34.56
CA LEU A 61 4.67 -29.60 -35.87
C LEU A 61 6.04 -29.72 -36.58
N MET A 62 7.16 -29.63 -35.81
CA MET A 62 8.49 -29.81 -36.38
C MET A 62 8.72 -31.25 -36.88
N LEU A 63 8.21 -32.27 -36.18
CA LEU A 63 8.21 -33.65 -36.66
C LEU A 63 7.38 -33.82 -37.94
N TYR A 64 6.24 -33.13 -38.02
CA TYR A 64 5.44 -33.12 -39.24
C TYR A 64 6.18 -32.51 -40.44
N GLU A 65 6.99 -31.46 -40.21
CA GLU A 65 7.88 -30.86 -41.22
C GLU A 65 9.16 -31.67 -41.49
N GLY A 66 9.31 -32.84 -40.84
CA GLY A 66 10.49 -33.70 -41.01
C GLY A 66 11.75 -33.20 -40.28
N ARG A 67 11.61 -32.29 -39.37
CA ARG A 67 12.71 -31.73 -38.60
C ARG A 67 12.70 -32.24 -37.15
N GLN A 68 13.87 -32.61 -36.64
CA GLN A 68 14.02 -33.09 -35.28
C GLN A 68 14.80 -32.07 -34.45
N TYR A 69 14.21 -31.64 -33.35
CA TYR A 69 14.82 -30.71 -32.40
C TYR A 69 14.80 -31.30 -30.98
N SER A 70 15.70 -30.86 -30.12
CA SER A 70 15.70 -31.24 -28.70
C SER A 70 14.52 -30.57 -27.94
N TRP A 71 14.10 -31.16 -26.83
CA TRP A 71 13.06 -30.57 -25.98
C TRP A 71 13.39 -29.16 -25.52
N ILE A 72 14.66 -28.89 -25.18
CA ILE A 72 15.16 -27.56 -24.80
C ILE A 72 14.93 -26.55 -25.93
N THR A 73 15.11 -26.95 -27.18
CA THR A 73 14.89 -26.11 -28.37
C THR A 73 13.42 -25.67 -28.48
N GLY A 74 12.47 -26.56 -28.13
CA GLY A 74 11.05 -26.21 -28.09
C GLY A 74 10.72 -25.14 -27.04
N PHE A 75 11.28 -25.26 -25.85
CA PHE A 75 11.14 -24.22 -24.81
C PHE A 75 11.81 -22.90 -25.22
N TYR A 76 13.00 -22.96 -25.75
CA TYR A 76 13.74 -21.80 -26.27
C TYR A 76 12.92 -21.06 -27.33
N TRP A 77 12.43 -21.77 -28.35
CA TRP A 77 11.63 -21.19 -29.41
C TRP A 77 10.33 -20.57 -28.88
N THR A 78 9.62 -21.29 -28.02
CA THR A 78 8.38 -20.78 -27.42
C THR A 78 8.61 -19.49 -26.65
N LEU A 79 9.65 -19.44 -25.79
CA LEU A 79 9.96 -18.25 -24.99
C LEU A 79 10.43 -17.09 -25.87
N THR A 80 11.22 -17.31 -26.91
CA THR A 80 11.69 -16.26 -27.82
C THR A 80 10.54 -15.67 -28.63
N VAL A 81 9.58 -16.48 -29.06
CA VAL A 81 8.39 -16.00 -29.78
C VAL A 81 7.42 -15.28 -28.83
N MET A 82 7.15 -15.86 -27.66
CA MET A 82 6.26 -15.24 -26.66
C MET A 82 6.81 -13.90 -26.15
N SER A 83 8.14 -13.76 -26.01
CA SER A 83 8.78 -12.49 -25.61
C SER A 83 8.90 -11.48 -26.76
N THR A 84 8.40 -11.82 -27.95
CA THR A 84 8.52 -11.00 -29.18
C THR A 84 9.96 -10.77 -29.65
N LEU A 85 10.92 -11.52 -29.11
CA LEU A 85 12.33 -11.41 -29.49
C LEU A 85 12.59 -11.97 -30.88
N GLY A 86 12.02 -13.18 -31.18
CA GLY A 86 11.93 -13.79 -32.49
C GLY A 86 13.23 -13.76 -33.32
N PHE A 87 14.29 -14.40 -32.84
CA PHE A 87 15.61 -14.39 -33.53
C PHE A 87 15.56 -14.89 -34.98
N GLY A 88 14.55 -15.67 -35.35
CA GLY A 88 14.40 -16.17 -36.71
C GLY A 88 15.33 -17.31 -37.08
N ASP A 89 16.06 -17.87 -36.13
CA ASP A 89 16.98 -19.00 -36.26
C ASP A 89 16.23 -20.32 -36.51
N ILE A 90 14.99 -20.43 -35.96
CA ILE A 90 14.10 -21.58 -36.13
C ILE A 90 12.73 -21.07 -36.57
N THR A 91 12.32 -21.44 -37.77
CA THR A 91 11.06 -20.99 -38.35
C THR A 91 10.29 -22.16 -38.96
N PHE A 92 8.97 -22.09 -38.95
CA PHE A 92 8.10 -23.02 -39.66
C PHE A 92 8.03 -22.69 -41.14
N THR A 93 7.96 -23.72 -41.95
CA THR A 93 7.76 -23.59 -43.40
C THR A 93 6.32 -23.82 -43.82
N SER A 94 5.56 -24.62 -43.04
CA SER A 94 4.16 -24.90 -43.28
C SER A 94 3.24 -23.77 -42.83
N ASP A 95 2.08 -23.64 -43.46
CA ASP A 95 1.06 -22.65 -43.04
C ASP A 95 0.47 -22.96 -41.68
N ALA A 96 0.36 -24.24 -41.33
CA ALA A 96 -0.05 -24.66 -39.98
C ALA A 96 0.94 -24.18 -38.90
N GLY A 97 2.25 -24.35 -39.14
CA GLY A 97 3.30 -23.86 -38.25
C GLY A 97 3.32 -22.32 -38.11
N ARG A 98 3.08 -21.62 -39.24
CA ARG A 98 2.96 -20.16 -39.24
C ARG A 98 1.73 -19.68 -38.45
N ALA A 99 0.57 -20.32 -38.66
CA ALA A 99 -0.63 -20.01 -37.86
C ALA A 99 -0.41 -20.28 -36.37
N PHE A 100 0.24 -21.39 -36.01
CA PHE A 100 0.64 -21.67 -34.64
C PHE A 100 1.56 -20.59 -34.07
N SER A 101 2.56 -20.13 -34.84
CA SER A 101 3.46 -19.04 -34.42
C SER A 101 2.70 -17.75 -34.07
N ILE A 102 1.64 -17.42 -34.85
CA ILE A 102 0.78 -16.26 -34.56
C ILE A 102 0.06 -16.44 -33.20
N VAL A 103 -0.48 -17.63 -32.94
CA VAL A 103 -1.16 -17.92 -31.68
C VAL A 103 -0.21 -17.81 -30.50
N VAL A 104 1.01 -18.35 -30.60
CA VAL A 104 2.04 -18.27 -29.56
C VAL A 104 2.44 -16.83 -29.34
N LEU A 105 2.67 -16.04 -30.40
CA LEU A 105 3.01 -14.63 -30.32
C LEU A 105 1.93 -13.81 -29.60
N LEU A 106 0.68 -13.94 -30.02
CA LEU A 106 -0.45 -13.20 -29.41
C LEU A 106 -0.66 -13.58 -27.95
N SER A 107 -0.53 -14.88 -27.62
CA SER A 107 -0.59 -15.36 -26.26
C SER A 107 0.55 -14.77 -25.41
N GLY A 108 1.77 -14.75 -25.95
CA GLY A 108 2.93 -14.18 -25.28
C GLY A 108 2.77 -12.69 -25.03
N MET A 109 2.31 -11.92 -26.01
CA MET A 109 2.03 -10.50 -25.84
C MET A 109 1.02 -10.27 -24.71
N LEU A 110 -0.06 -11.05 -24.67
CA LEU A 110 -1.06 -10.92 -23.60
C LEU A 110 -0.48 -11.25 -22.22
N PHE A 111 0.19 -12.40 -22.09
CA PHE A 111 0.67 -12.88 -20.79
C PHE A 111 1.90 -12.11 -20.27
N LEU A 112 2.89 -11.86 -21.13
CA LEU A 112 4.16 -11.25 -20.71
C LEU A 112 4.12 -9.73 -20.72
N LEU A 113 3.51 -9.09 -21.75
CA LEU A 113 3.52 -7.64 -21.85
C LEU A 113 2.35 -6.98 -21.13
N VAL A 114 1.19 -7.65 -21.04
CA VAL A 114 0.02 -7.08 -20.39
C VAL A 114 -0.15 -7.63 -18.98
N LEU A 115 -0.37 -8.93 -18.83
CA LEU A 115 -0.74 -9.50 -17.52
C LEU A 115 0.39 -9.49 -16.49
N LEU A 116 1.66 -9.69 -16.91
CA LEU A 116 2.78 -9.71 -15.96
C LEU A 116 2.99 -8.34 -15.28
N PRO A 117 3.07 -7.19 -15.99
CA PRO A 117 3.18 -5.89 -15.35
C PRO A 117 1.98 -5.56 -14.46
N PHE A 118 0.75 -5.85 -14.92
CA PHE A 118 -0.45 -5.64 -14.10
C PHE A 118 -0.42 -6.45 -12.81
N THR A 119 -0.03 -7.73 -12.91
CA THR A 119 0.14 -8.61 -11.75
C THR A 119 1.18 -8.05 -10.78
N PHE A 120 2.31 -7.56 -11.30
CA PHE A 120 3.35 -6.95 -10.47
C PHE A 120 2.85 -5.68 -9.76
N ILE A 121 2.14 -4.80 -10.48
CA ILE A 121 1.58 -3.57 -9.91
C ILE A 121 0.58 -3.91 -8.79
N GLU A 122 -0.34 -4.82 -9.03
CA GLU A 122 -1.40 -5.15 -8.08
C GLU A 122 -0.86 -5.84 -6.82
N PHE A 123 0.08 -6.78 -6.98
CA PHE A 123 0.54 -7.61 -5.86
C PHE A 123 1.77 -7.08 -5.13
N PHE A 124 2.58 -6.25 -5.76
CA PHE A 124 3.79 -5.69 -5.14
C PHE A 124 3.72 -4.18 -4.96
N TYR A 125 3.43 -3.46 -6.04
CA TYR A 125 3.53 -2.01 -6.03
C TYR A 125 2.42 -1.34 -5.21
N ALA A 126 1.16 -1.72 -5.39
CA ALA A 126 0.04 -1.14 -4.68
C ALA A 126 0.10 -1.38 -3.14
N PRO A 127 0.37 -2.59 -2.63
CA PRO A 127 0.57 -2.81 -1.20
C PRO A 127 1.78 -2.06 -0.64
N TRP A 128 2.86 -1.96 -1.41
CA TRP A 128 4.04 -1.20 -1.00
C TRP A 128 3.75 0.29 -0.88
N MET A 129 3.08 0.89 -1.87
CA MET A 129 2.65 2.29 -1.79
C MET A 129 1.75 2.56 -0.58
N LYS A 130 0.78 1.66 -0.32
CA LYS A 130 -0.10 1.78 0.83
C LYS A 130 0.69 1.75 2.15
N ALA A 131 1.63 0.83 2.29
CA ALA A 131 2.48 0.75 3.48
C ALA A 131 3.35 1.99 3.67
N GLN A 132 3.87 2.55 2.58
CA GLN A 132 4.65 3.77 2.62
C GLN A 132 3.79 4.98 3.03
N ALA A 133 2.56 5.06 2.51
CA ALA A 133 1.60 6.08 2.89
C ALA A 133 1.24 5.97 4.39
N GLU A 134 0.95 4.75 4.87
CA GLU A 134 0.68 4.50 6.29
C GLU A 134 1.86 4.83 7.21
N ALA A 135 3.10 4.63 6.76
CA ALA A 135 4.29 4.98 7.52
C ALA A 135 4.55 6.50 7.60
N ARG A 136 4.02 7.26 6.63
CA ARG A 136 4.11 8.74 6.62
C ARG A 136 3.03 9.41 7.45
N ALA A 137 1.90 8.74 7.68
CA ALA A 137 0.80 9.31 8.44
C ALA A 137 1.19 9.50 9.91
N PRO A 138 1.02 10.69 10.48
CA PRO A 138 1.27 10.93 11.89
C PRO A 138 0.25 10.13 12.73
N ARG A 139 0.74 9.28 13.63
CA ARG A 139 -0.10 8.41 14.46
C ARG A 139 -0.12 8.77 15.93
N GLN A 140 0.74 9.69 16.34
CA GLN A 140 0.88 10.11 17.72
C GLN A 140 1.30 11.57 17.81
N LEU A 141 0.95 12.22 18.89
CA LEU A 141 1.43 13.56 19.20
C LEU A 141 2.83 13.50 19.86
N PRO A 142 3.64 14.58 19.71
CA PRO A 142 4.89 14.71 20.45
C PRO A 142 4.66 14.62 21.97
N GLU A 143 5.63 14.05 22.69
CA GLU A 143 5.55 13.90 24.16
C GLU A 143 5.45 15.24 24.92
N SER A 144 5.89 16.32 24.32
CA SER A 144 5.81 17.68 24.88
C SER A 144 4.44 18.33 24.72
N THR A 145 3.50 17.73 23.97
CA THR A 145 2.18 18.35 23.71
C THR A 145 1.28 18.22 24.94
N SER A 146 0.77 19.36 25.40
CA SER A 146 -0.18 19.47 26.52
C SER A 146 -1.12 20.67 26.32
N GLY A 147 -2.28 20.67 26.96
CA GLY A 147 -3.26 21.76 26.85
C GLY A 147 -3.85 21.89 25.42
N HIS A 148 -3.77 20.87 24.61
CA HIS A 148 -4.28 20.85 23.24
C HIS A 148 -5.76 20.47 23.17
N VAL A 149 -6.40 20.80 22.05
CA VAL A 149 -7.78 20.44 21.75
C VAL A 149 -7.80 19.24 20.83
N ILE A 150 -8.53 18.20 21.20
CA ILE A 150 -8.74 17.01 20.35
C ILE A 150 -10.05 17.16 19.60
N LEU A 151 -10.00 17.05 18.27
CA LEU A 151 -11.15 17.11 17.37
C LEU A 151 -11.36 15.72 16.76
N THR A 152 -12.56 15.18 16.83
CA THR A 152 -12.82 13.80 16.42
C THR A 152 -13.37 13.66 15.00
N ASN A 153 -13.69 14.78 14.37
CA ASN A 153 -14.26 14.78 13.02
C ASN A 153 -13.80 16.03 12.24
N CYS A 154 -13.74 15.94 10.92
CA CYS A 154 -13.44 17.04 10.00
C CYS A 154 -14.72 17.55 9.35
N ASP A 155 -15.43 18.46 10.01
CA ASP A 155 -16.65 19.11 9.56
C ASP A 155 -16.47 20.63 9.47
N PRO A 156 -17.43 21.40 8.98
CA PRO A 156 -17.35 22.86 8.90
C PRO A 156 -17.14 23.53 10.27
N VAL A 157 -17.72 22.96 11.35
CA VAL A 157 -17.58 23.49 12.72
C VAL A 157 -16.15 23.27 13.22
N SER A 158 -15.65 22.04 13.09
CA SER A 158 -14.27 21.70 13.44
C SER A 158 -13.26 22.49 12.62
N SER A 159 -13.53 22.70 11.32
CA SER A 159 -12.65 23.49 10.45
C SER A 159 -12.56 24.96 10.90
N ALA A 160 -13.70 25.57 11.24
CA ALA A 160 -13.73 26.93 11.78
C ALA A 160 -13.04 27.01 13.15
N LEU A 161 -13.19 25.99 13.99
CA LEU A 161 -12.53 25.92 15.30
C LEU A 161 -11.01 25.77 15.12
N MET A 162 -10.54 24.88 14.24
CA MET A 162 -9.11 24.72 13.96
C MET A 162 -8.46 26.02 13.50
N GLN A 163 -9.15 26.78 12.63
CA GLN A 163 -8.64 28.07 12.17
C GLN A 163 -8.52 29.07 13.33
N LYS A 164 -9.49 29.12 14.23
CA LYS A 164 -9.45 29.99 15.43
C LYS A 164 -8.34 29.56 16.38
N LEU A 165 -8.20 28.25 16.66
CA LEU A 165 -7.14 27.71 17.52
C LEU A 165 -5.76 28.05 16.98
N THR A 166 -5.55 27.87 15.67
CA THR A 166 -4.30 28.24 14.99
C THR A 166 -3.99 29.73 15.14
N ASN A 167 -5.00 30.60 14.91
CA ASN A 167 -4.84 32.05 15.03
C ASN A 167 -4.53 32.49 16.47
N CYS A 168 -5.02 31.77 17.47
CA CYS A 168 -4.76 32.03 18.88
C CYS A 168 -3.50 31.33 19.42
N GLY A 169 -2.81 30.53 18.61
CA GLY A 169 -1.63 29.76 19.01
C GLY A 169 -1.90 28.59 19.94
N TYR A 170 -3.13 28.09 19.99
CA TYR A 170 -3.47 26.90 20.75
C TYR A 170 -3.20 25.63 19.95
N PRO A 171 -2.50 24.64 20.53
CA PRO A 171 -2.28 23.37 19.87
C PRO A 171 -3.58 22.58 19.77
N TYR A 172 -3.75 21.83 18.66
CA TYR A 172 -4.87 20.94 18.48
C TYR A 172 -4.43 19.65 17.80
N ALA A 173 -5.27 18.63 17.82
CA ALA A 173 -5.09 17.38 17.08
C ALA A 173 -6.42 16.97 16.45
N LEU A 174 -6.45 16.82 15.14
CA LEU A 174 -7.61 16.32 14.43
C LEU A 174 -7.43 14.82 14.21
N LEU A 175 -8.37 14.01 14.72
CA LEU A 175 -8.43 12.58 14.45
C LEU A 175 -9.07 12.34 13.09
N VAL A 176 -8.41 11.57 12.24
CA VAL A 176 -8.91 11.20 10.91
C VAL A 176 -8.70 9.70 10.72
N ASN A 177 -9.77 8.99 10.38
CA ASN A 177 -9.75 7.54 10.18
C ASN A 177 -9.48 7.12 8.72
N ASP A 178 -9.52 8.05 7.78
CA ASP A 178 -9.13 7.83 6.39
C ASP A 178 -7.67 8.24 6.14
N LEU A 179 -6.88 7.30 5.62
CA LEU A 179 -5.45 7.52 5.40
C LEU A 179 -5.16 8.60 4.35
N VAL A 180 -5.96 8.63 3.27
CA VAL A 180 -5.74 9.55 2.15
C VAL A 180 -6.06 10.97 2.61
N GLU A 181 -7.16 11.12 3.33
CA GLU A 181 -7.57 12.40 3.89
C GLU A 181 -6.61 12.89 4.99
N ALA A 182 -6.13 12.00 5.86
CA ALA A 182 -5.14 12.34 6.89
C ALA A 182 -3.84 12.86 6.28
N LEU A 183 -3.33 12.21 5.23
CA LEU A 183 -2.14 12.66 4.51
C LEU A 183 -2.39 13.99 3.79
N ARG A 184 -3.53 14.15 3.13
CA ARG A 184 -3.91 15.39 2.46
C ARG A 184 -3.94 16.58 3.42
N LEU A 185 -4.59 16.41 4.56
CA LEU A 185 -4.69 17.46 5.58
C LEU A 185 -3.33 17.75 6.23
N HIS A 186 -2.52 16.71 6.47
CA HIS A 186 -1.17 16.86 6.96
C HIS A 186 -0.28 17.66 5.99
N ASP A 187 -0.34 17.36 4.70
CA ASP A 187 0.42 18.08 3.66
C ASP A 187 -0.06 19.55 3.51
N LEU A 188 -1.31 19.85 3.87
CA LEU A 188 -1.84 21.22 3.97
C LEU A 188 -1.44 21.93 5.26
N GLY A 189 -0.68 21.29 6.15
CA GLY A 189 -0.17 21.88 7.39
C GLY A 189 -1.11 21.76 8.59
N TYR A 190 -2.20 21.01 8.51
CA TYR A 190 -3.06 20.73 9.66
C TYR A 190 -2.39 19.73 10.62
N GLN A 191 -2.64 19.89 11.92
CA GLN A 191 -2.18 18.94 12.93
C GLN A 191 -3.14 17.75 13.01
N VAL A 192 -2.83 16.71 12.26
CA VAL A 192 -3.67 15.53 12.08
C VAL A 192 -3.03 14.32 12.73
N VAL A 193 -3.84 13.45 13.30
CA VAL A 193 -3.45 12.12 13.75
C VAL A 193 -4.32 11.08 13.05
N PHE A 194 -3.67 10.18 12.31
CA PHE A 194 -4.34 9.05 11.66
C PHE A 194 -4.68 7.98 12.70
N ALA A 195 -5.93 7.94 13.12
CA ALA A 195 -6.41 6.99 14.11
C ALA A 195 -7.95 6.87 14.07
N GLU A 196 -8.47 5.77 14.62
CA GLU A 196 -9.90 5.55 14.81
C GLU A 196 -10.35 6.18 16.12
N SER A 197 -11.42 6.99 16.10
CA SER A 197 -11.90 7.74 17.26
C SER A 197 -12.67 6.90 18.30
N ASP A 198 -12.95 5.62 18.00
CA ASP A 198 -13.66 4.67 18.87
C ASP A 198 -12.74 3.77 19.71
N ARG A 199 -11.40 3.92 19.55
CA ARG A 199 -10.41 3.08 20.23
C ARG A 199 -9.76 3.80 21.43
N PRO A 200 -9.70 3.16 22.61
CA PRO A 200 -9.01 3.73 23.77
C PRO A 200 -7.54 4.02 23.51
N GLU A 201 -6.85 3.19 22.72
CA GLU A 201 -5.45 3.37 22.35
C GLU A 201 -5.19 4.72 21.65
N THR A 202 -6.16 5.16 20.82
CA THR A 202 -6.09 6.46 20.13
C THR A 202 -5.93 7.60 21.12
N TYR A 203 -6.73 7.60 22.19
CA TYR A 203 -6.69 8.67 23.20
C TYR A 203 -5.41 8.66 24.04
N ARG A 204 -4.73 7.52 24.17
CA ARG A 204 -3.36 7.46 24.71
C ARG A 204 -2.35 8.11 23.78
N LEU A 205 -2.42 7.78 22.47
CA LEU A 205 -1.51 8.31 21.46
C LEU A 205 -1.66 9.82 21.27
N VAL A 206 -2.87 10.36 21.43
CA VAL A 206 -3.12 11.81 21.40
C VAL A 206 -3.09 12.45 22.80
N ARG A 207 -2.68 11.73 23.84
CA ARG A 207 -2.48 12.24 25.21
C ARG A 207 -3.73 12.94 25.76
N ALA A 208 -4.87 12.30 25.65
CA ALA A 208 -6.15 12.87 26.07
C ALA A 208 -6.18 13.31 27.56
N GLU A 209 -5.42 12.63 28.44
CA GLU A 209 -5.30 13.02 29.85
C GLU A 209 -4.70 14.43 30.06
N GLN A 210 -3.93 14.92 29.10
CA GLN A 210 -3.29 16.23 29.11
C GLN A 210 -3.94 17.23 28.16
N ALA A 211 -5.05 16.83 27.53
CA ALA A 211 -5.81 17.71 26.66
C ALA A 211 -6.62 18.73 27.46
N ALA A 212 -6.78 19.92 26.89
CA ALA A 212 -7.66 20.95 27.44
C ALA A 212 -9.13 20.65 27.16
N LEU A 213 -9.41 19.97 26.04
CA LEU A 213 -10.79 19.73 25.58
C LEU A 213 -10.80 18.60 24.53
N VAL A 214 -11.85 17.79 24.55
CA VAL A 214 -12.22 16.89 23.45
C VAL A 214 -13.51 17.38 22.82
N ALA A 215 -13.46 17.71 21.53
CA ALA A 215 -14.64 18.16 20.77
C ALA A 215 -15.09 17.03 19.83
N ALA A 216 -16.26 16.49 20.09
CA ALA A 216 -16.90 15.42 19.32
C ALA A 216 -18.03 16.00 18.47
N THR A 217 -17.77 16.19 17.18
CA THR A 217 -18.66 16.84 16.22
C THR A 217 -19.21 15.86 15.16
N GLY A 218 -19.22 14.58 15.48
CA GLY A 218 -19.77 13.54 14.61
C GLY A 218 -21.28 13.33 14.82
N SER A 219 -21.79 12.16 14.40
CA SER A 219 -23.17 11.76 14.72
C SER A 219 -23.35 11.49 16.20
N ASP A 220 -24.57 11.58 16.72
CA ASP A 220 -24.88 11.35 18.14
C ASP A 220 -24.36 10.02 18.66
N MET A 221 -24.46 8.95 17.83
CA MET A 221 -23.89 7.64 18.17
C MET A 221 -22.36 7.68 18.27
N ALA A 222 -21.70 8.31 17.31
CA ALA A 222 -20.25 8.45 17.31
C ALA A 222 -19.78 9.32 18.50
N ASN A 223 -20.46 10.42 18.77
CA ASN A 223 -20.16 11.31 19.88
C ASN A 223 -20.32 10.63 21.24
N THR A 224 -21.36 9.81 21.38
CA THR A 224 -21.60 8.99 22.58
C THR A 224 -20.46 7.99 22.79
N ASN A 225 -20.05 7.28 21.72
CA ASN A 225 -18.96 6.32 21.78
C ASN A 225 -17.64 6.99 22.14
N VAL A 226 -17.33 8.13 21.52
CA VAL A 226 -16.17 8.97 21.88
C VAL A 226 -16.19 9.35 23.36
N ALA A 227 -17.35 9.82 23.85
CA ALA A 227 -17.47 10.23 25.24
C ALA A 227 -17.20 9.08 26.22
N PHE A 228 -17.73 7.90 25.98
CA PHE A 228 -17.45 6.71 26.79
C PHE A 228 -15.97 6.32 26.73
N THR A 229 -15.41 6.23 25.53
CA THR A 229 -14.00 5.86 25.35
C THR A 229 -13.04 6.85 26.02
N VAL A 230 -13.32 8.14 25.93
CA VAL A 230 -12.51 9.17 26.62
C VAL A 230 -12.67 9.07 28.14
N ARG A 231 -13.87 8.76 28.66
CA ARG A 231 -14.11 8.59 30.10
C ARG A 231 -13.43 7.36 30.69
N GLU A 232 -13.20 6.32 29.92
CA GLU A 232 -12.36 5.19 30.33
C GLU A 232 -10.92 5.61 30.60
N MET A 233 -10.44 6.64 29.90
CA MET A 233 -9.05 7.11 29.98
C MET A 233 -8.87 8.28 30.95
N SER A 234 -9.80 9.22 30.97
CA SER A 234 -9.74 10.41 31.82
C SER A 234 -11.13 10.83 32.27
N GLN A 235 -11.28 10.93 33.58
CA GLN A 235 -12.55 11.41 34.17
C GLN A 235 -12.63 12.95 34.23
N SER A 236 -11.51 13.65 34.07
CA SER A 236 -11.42 15.10 34.29
C SER A 236 -11.44 15.93 33.03
N VAL A 237 -11.03 15.38 31.86
CA VAL A 237 -10.95 16.16 30.62
C VAL A 237 -12.36 16.60 30.19
N PRO A 238 -12.56 17.90 29.86
CA PRO A 238 -13.84 18.39 29.33
C PRO A 238 -14.14 17.75 27.96
N ILE A 239 -15.40 17.34 27.75
CA ILE A 239 -15.88 16.84 26.48
C ILE A 239 -17.03 17.73 26.04
N VAL A 240 -16.94 18.26 24.82
CA VAL A 240 -18.03 18.98 24.16
C VAL A 240 -18.48 18.14 22.99
N SER A 241 -19.77 17.85 22.92
CA SER A 241 -20.37 17.15 21.79
C SER A 241 -21.45 18.01 21.14
N GLU A 242 -21.49 17.96 19.81
CA GLU A 242 -22.63 18.48 19.07
C GLU A 242 -23.76 17.44 19.16
N SER A 243 -24.98 17.92 19.45
CA SER A 243 -26.18 17.10 19.41
C SER A 243 -27.07 17.60 18.28
N SER A 244 -27.47 16.74 17.37
CA SER A 244 -28.50 17.01 16.40
C SER A 244 -29.86 16.99 17.15
N ALA A 245 -30.20 18.10 17.83
CA ALA A 245 -31.50 18.26 18.39
C ALA A 245 -32.54 18.22 17.26
N ILE A 246 -33.30 17.13 17.19
CA ILE A 246 -34.52 17.07 16.40
C ILE A 246 -35.50 18.01 17.10
N CYS A 247 -35.68 19.23 16.54
CA CYS A 247 -36.81 20.08 16.87
C CYS A 247 -38.07 19.54 16.20
#